data_e25a1f248dd046cfdd1f5763fceb6320
#
_entry.id   e25a1f248dd046cfdd1f5763fceb6320
#
_cell.length_a   1.000
_cell.length_b   1.000
_cell.length_c   1.000
_cell.angle_alpha   90.00
_cell.angle_beta   90.00
_cell.angle_gamma   90.00
#
_symmetry.space_group_name_H-M   'P 1'
#
loop_
_entity.id
_entity.type
_entity.pdbx_description
1 polymer ?
#
loop_
_entity_poly.entity_id
_entity_poly.type
_entity_poly.pdbx_seq_one_letter_code
_entity_poly.pdbx_strand_id
1 'polypeptide(L)'
;HTDPLDMTRGDFVRVNADNFLVCLPVVIPVLLWVDIDAHLFLGTFVLVLVGLVVVTNQIHKWAHIARIGEPVPAPVAWLQRRGLILSADHHEIHHTPPHESHYCITSGITNPFLTRIGFWPVLMRACRSIGRHLAGSPASAEP
;
A
#
# COMPACT_ATOMS: atom_id res chain seq x y z
N HIS A 1 -2.39 -13.28 1.93
CA HIS A 1 -3.61 -13.50 1.10
C HIS A 1 -3.82 -14.99 0.87
N THR A 2 -4.63 -15.62 1.70
CA THR A 2 -5.03 -17.03 1.50
C THR A 2 -6.07 -17.18 0.38
N ASP A 3 -6.86 -16.13 0.11
CA ASP A 3 -7.78 -16.03 -1.03
C ASP A 3 -7.58 -14.67 -1.73
N PRO A 4 -7.01 -14.64 -2.94
CA PRO A 4 -6.83 -13.39 -3.69
C PRO A 4 -8.15 -12.72 -4.09
N LEU A 5 -9.29 -13.42 -4.02
CA LEU A 5 -10.62 -12.90 -4.32
C LEU A 5 -11.33 -12.29 -3.10
N ASP A 6 -10.87 -12.54 -1.89
CA ASP A 6 -11.53 -12.01 -0.68
C ASP A 6 -11.61 -10.47 -0.71
N MET A 7 -10.54 -9.81 -1.14
CA MET A 7 -10.51 -8.36 -1.28
C MET A 7 -11.55 -7.82 -2.29
N THR A 8 -11.95 -8.58 -3.29
CA THR A 8 -12.91 -8.13 -4.31
C THR A 8 -14.34 -8.07 -3.79
N ARG A 9 -14.67 -8.78 -2.72
CA ARG A 9 -16.04 -8.96 -2.20
C ARG A 9 -16.47 -7.89 -1.18
N GLY A 10 -15.53 -7.17 -0.56
CA GLY A 10 -15.82 -6.13 0.44
C GLY A 10 -16.36 -4.84 -0.19
N ASP A 11 -17.20 -4.09 0.53
CA ASP A 11 -17.50 -2.70 0.21
C ASP A 11 -16.29 -1.77 0.48
N PHE A 12 -16.44 -0.48 0.18
CA PHE A 12 -15.35 0.49 0.36
C PHE A 12 -14.86 0.59 1.81
N VAL A 13 -15.79 0.61 2.77
CA VAL A 13 -15.45 0.76 4.20
C VAL A 13 -14.71 -0.47 4.69
N ARG A 14 -15.22 -1.66 4.39
CA ARG A 14 -14.61 -2.93 4.79
C ARG A 14 -13.20 -3.11 4.22
N VAL A 15 -13.01 -2.75 2.96
CA VAL A 15 -11.71 -2.90 2.26
C VAL A 15 -10.67 -1.92 2.78
N ASN A 16 -11.08 -0.73 3.26
CA ASN A 16 -10.16 0.31 3.72
C ASN A 16 -10.18 0.53 5.24
N ALA A 17 -10.85 -0.32 6.03
CA ALA A 17 -11.02 -0.14 7.47
C ALA A 17 -9.70 -0.02 8.23
N ASP A 18 -8.72 -0.85 7.89
CA ASP A 18 -7.38 -0.81 8.45
C ASP A 18 -6.64 0.49 8.11
N ASN A 19 -6.79 1.01 6.90
CA ASN A 19 -6.22 2.28 6.49
C ASN A 19 -6.82 3.46 7.26
N PHE A 20 -8.13 3.44 7.53
CA PHE A 20 -8.76 4.44 8.40
C PHE A 20 -8.14 4.40 9.80
N LEU A 21 -8.00 3.21 10.39
CA LEU A 21 -7.43 3.04 11.73
C LEU A 21 -5.97 3.52 11.80
N VAL A 22 -5.15 3.20 10.80
CA VAL A 22 -3.74 3.61 10.73
C VAL A 22 -3.60 5.14 10.61
N CYS A 23 -4.57 5.83 10.02
CA CYS A 23 -4.55 7.29 9.92
C CYS A 23 -4.88 8.00 11.25
N LEU A 24 -5.61 7.36 12.18
CA LEU A 24 -6.06 8.02 13.42
C LEU A 24 -4.92 8.60 14.28
N PRO A 25 -3.77 7.90 14.50
CA PRO A 25 -2.67 8.44 15.29
C PRO A 25 -2.05 9.72 14.71
N VAL A 26 -2.26 10.00 13.43
CA VAL A 26 -1.80 11.23 12.76
C VAL A 26 -2.91 12.29 12.78
N VAL A 27 -4.12 11.90 12.41
CA VAL A 27 -5.26 12.80 12.26
C VAL A 27 -5.69 13.39 13.60
N ILE A 28 -5.81 12.57 14.63
CA ILE A 28 -6.28 13.03 15.95
C ILE A 28 -5.36 14.10 16.55
N PRO A 29 -4.04 13.91 16.64
CA PRO A 29 -3.14 14.95 17.12
C PRO A 29 -3.18 16.24 16.29
N VAL A 30 -3.24 16.11 14.97
CA VAL A 30 -3.33 17.30 14.10
C VAL A 30 -4.60 18.10 14.38
N LEU A 31 -5.75 17.43 14.49
CA LEU A 31 -7.02 18.10 14.75
C LEU A 31 -7.10 18.72 16.15
N LEU A 32 -6.44 18.11 17.16
CA LEU A 32 -6.51 18.57 18.54
C LEU A 32 -5.50 19.67 18.89
N TRP A 33 -4.33 19.67 18.25
CA TRP A 33 -3.19 20.51 18.68
C TRP A 33 -2.65 21.44 17.61
N VAL A 34 -3.08 21.30 16.34
CA VAL A 34 -2.60 22.16 15.26
C VAL A 34 -3.68 23.16 14.88
N ASP A 35 -3.36 24.44 14.93
CA ASP A 35 -4.18 25.48 14.31
C ASP A 35 -4.03 25.38 12.79
N ILE A 36 -5.01 24.74 12.16
CA ILE A 36 -4.97 24.45 10.71
C ILE A 36 -5.06 25.74 9.90
N ASP A 37 -5.75 26.76 10.37
CA ASP A 37 -5.88 28.03 9.67
C ASP A 37 -4.55 28.79 9.65
N ALA A 38 -3.77 28.69 10.74
CA ALA A 38 -2.40 29.24 10.77
C ALA A 38 -1.38 28.36 10.01
N HIS A 39 -1.67 27.07 9.79
CA HIS A 39 -0.76 26.11 9.17
C HIS A 39 -1.38 25.40 7.95
N LEU A 40 -1.91 26.16 7.00
CA LEU A 40 -2.61 25.63 5.81
C LEU A 40 -1.81 24.59 5.02
N PHE A 41 -0.51 24.76 4.88
CA PHE A 41 0.35 23.80 4.18
C PHE A 41 0.33 22.42 4.89
N LEU A 42 0.50 22.41 6.21
CA LEU A 42 0.48 21.19 7.01
C LEU A 42 -0.90 20.52 6.96
N GLY A 43 -1.98 21.31 7.12
CA GLY A 43 -3.35 20.80 7.05
C GLY A 43 -3.65 20.17 5.69
N THR A 44 -3.30 20.85 4.60
CA THR A 44 -3.46 20.34 3.24
C THR A 44 -2.63 19.08 3.01
N PHE A 45 -1.37 19.07 3.43
CA PHE A 45 -0.48 17.92 3.31
C PHE A 45 -1.06 16.68 4.01
N VAL A 46 -1.50 16.85 5.28
CA VAL A 46 -2.09 15.73 6.05
C VAL A 46 -3.39 15.25 5.40
N LEU A 47 -4.26 16.14 4.96
CA LEU A 47 -5.51 15.78 4.28
C LEU A 47 -5.26 14.97 3.01
N VAL A 48 -4.34 15.41 2.16
CA VAL A 48 -3.97 14.71 0.92
C VAL A 48 -3.33 13.37 1.24
N LEU A 49 -2.39 13.31 2.18
CA LEU A 49 -1.73 12.08 2.59
C LEU A 49 -2.74 11.04 3.10
N VAL A 50 -3.63 11.44 4.02
CA VAL A 50 -4.69 10.58 4.57
C VAL A 50 -5.62 10.11 3.47
N GLY A 51 -6.05 11.01 2.57
CA GLY A 51 -6.89 10.66 1.43
C GLY A 51 -6.23 9.59 0.54
N LEU A 52 -4.95 9.72 0.22
CA LEU A 52 -4.20 8.74 -0.56
C LEU A 52 -4.06 7.40 0.17
N VAL A 53 -3.76 7.41 1.47
CA VAL A 53 -3.67 6.19 2.28
C VAL A 53 -5.01 5.46 2.32
N VAL A 54 -6.10 6.19 2.59
CA VAL A 54 -7.45 5.61 2.68
C VAL A 54 -7.90 4.94 1.39
N VAL A 55 -7.57 5.49 0.21
CA VAL A 55 -7.98 4.89 -1.07
C VAL A 55 -7.04 3.80 -1.57
N THR A 56 -5.91 3.57 -0.92
CA THR A 56 -4.88 2.60 -1.39
C THR A 56 -5.45 1.20 -1.60
N ASN A 57 -6.16 0.66 -0.61
CA ASN A 57 -6.76 -0.68 -0.73
C ASN A 57 -7.89 -0.74 -1.76
N GLN A 58 -8.59 0.37 -1.98
CA GLN A 58 -9.59 0.43 -3.05
C GLN A 58 -8.95 0.39 -4.43
N ILE A 59 -7.82 1.06 -4.66
CA ILE A 59 -7.05 0.98 -5.90
C ILE A 59 -6.53 -0.44 -6.10
N HIS A 60 -6.00 -1.06 -5.06
CA HIS A 60 -5.55 -2.44 -5.05
C HIS A 60 -6.68 -3.42 -5.38
N LYS A 61 -7.86 -3.24 -4.78
CA LYS A 61 -9.06 -4.00 -5.11
C LYS A 61 -9.42 -3.90 -6.59
N TRP A 62 -9.38 -2.71 -7.19
CA TRP A 62 -9.67 -2.54 -8.61
C TRP A 62 -8.66 -3.25 -9.51
N ALA A 63 -7.40 -3.35 -9.11
CA ALA A 63 -6.41 -4.14 -9.85
C ALA A 63 -6.77 -5.65 -9.83
N HIS A 64 -7.20 -6.18 -8.68
CA HIS A 64 -7.70 -7.56 -8.57
C HIS A 64 -8.96 -7.80 -9.41
N ILE A 65 -9.94 -6.89 -9.37
CA ILE A 65 -11.19 -6.97 -10.15
C ILE A 65 -10.87 -7.01 -11.65
N ALA A 66 -10.02 -6.09 -12.13
CA ALA A 66 -9.60 -6.04 -13.53
C ALA A 66 -8.85 -7.33 -13.95
N ARG A 67 -8.04 -7.92 -13.04
CA ARG A 67 -7.30 -9.16 -13.30
C ARG A 67 -8.22 -10.36 -13.56
N ILE A 68 -9.32 -10.47 -12.85
CA ILE A 68 -10.30 -11.56 -13.06
C ILE A 68 -11.26 -11.29 -14.23
N GLY A 69 -11.03 -10.22 -15.00
CA GLY A 69 -11.85 -9.85 -16.16
C GLY A 69 -13.17 -9.17 -15.83
N GLU A 70 -13.40 -8.83 -14.55
CA GLU A 70 -14.58 -8.12 -14.12
C GLU A 70 -14.49 -6.61 -14.43
N PRO A 71 -15.60 -5.94 -14.73
CA PRO A 71 -15.59 -4.55 -15.10
C PRO A 71 -15.27 -3.65 -13.90
N VAL A 72 -14.35 -2.70 -14.10
CA VAL A 72 -14.10 -1.58 -13.18
C VAL A 72 -14.74 -0.30 -13.71
N PRO A 73 -15.01 0.71 -12.86
CA PRO A 73 -15.55 2.00 -13.33
C PRO A 73 -14.72 2.60 -14.47
N ALA A 74 -15.37 3.19 -15.47
CA ALA A 74 -14.68 3.72 -16.65
C ALA A 74 -13.53 4.71 -16.35
N PRO A 75 -13.64 5.65 -15.38
CA PRO A 75 -12.52 6.49 -14.98
C PRO A 75 -11.34 5.70 -14.41
N VAL A 76 -11.61 4.65 -13.63
CA VAL A 76 -10.58 3.77 -13.05
C VAL A 76 -9.84 3.03 -14.18
N ALA A 77 -10.56 2.42 -15.11
CA ALA A 77 -9.97 1.75 -16.26
C ALA A 77 -9.11 2.71 -17.10
N TRP A 78 -9.53 3.95 -17.25
CA TRP A 78 -8.75 4.98 -17.94
C TRP A 78 -7.44 5.31 -17.18
N LEU A 79 -7.51 5.52 -15.86
CA LEU A 79 -6.34 5.78 -15.02
C LEU A 79 -5.35 4.60 -15.03
N GLN A 80 -5.85 3.36 -14.97
CA GLN A 80 -5.04 2.14 -15.06
C GLN A 80 -4.32 2.03 -16.42
N ARG A 81 -5.03 2.26 -17.54
CA ARG A 81 -4.41 2.27 -18.87
C ARG A 81 -3.34 3.35 -19.05
N ARG A 82 -3.43 4.45 -18.33
CA ARG A 82 -2.43 5.53 -18.34
C ARG A 82 -1.29 5.31 -17.34
N GLY A 83 -1.33 4.24 -16.56
CA GLY A 83 -0.33 3.96 -15.51
C GLY A 83 -0.35 4.98 -14.35
N LEU A 84 -1.44 5.73 -14.20
CA LEU A 84 -1.59 6.71 -13.12
C LEU A 84 -1.99 6.06 -11.80
N ILE A 85 -2.68 4.94 -11.86
CA ILE A 85 -2.95 4.05 -10.73
C ILE A 85 -2.58 2.62 -11.11
N LEU A 86 -2.48 1.74 -10.10
CA LEU A 86 -2.08 0.35 -10.26
C LEU A 86 -2.98 -0.38 -11.27
N SER A 87 -2.39 -0.94 -12.31
CA SER A 87 -3.05 -1.83 -13.28
C SER A 87 -2.97 -3.29 -12.86
N ALA A 88 -3.83 -4.14 -13.44
CA ALA A 88 -3.82 -5.58 -13.21
C ALA A 88 -2.47 -6.21 -13.56
N ASP A 89 -1.90 -5.88 -14.73
CA ASP A 89 -0.62 -6.44 -15.20
C ASP A 89 0.53 -6.05 -14.29
N HIS A 90 0.56 -4.80 -13.84
CA HIS A 90 1.60 -4.32 -12.92
C HIS A 90 1.49 -4.99 -11.55
N HIS A 91 0.26 -5.23 -11.09
CA HIS A 91 -0.02 -5.90 -9.83
C HIS A 91 0.33 -7.40 -9.88
N GLU A 92 0.17 -8.05 -11.03
CA GLU A 92 0.55 -9.45 -11.22
C GLU A 92 2.02 -9.72 -10.92
N ILE A 93 2.92 -8.77 -11.25
CA ILE A 93 4.36 -8.91 -10.95
C ILE A 93 4.58 -9.08 -9.43
N HIS A 94 3.81 -8.37 -8.60
CA HIS A 94 3.87 -8.51 -7.15
C HIS A 94 3.41 -9.91 -6.68
N HIS A 95 2.45 -10.51 -7.37
CA HIS A 95 1.94 -11.85 -7.07
C HIS A 95 2.77 -12.98 -7.69
N THR A 96 3.81 -12.66 -8.46
CA THR A 96 4.68 -13.66 -9.08
C THR A 96 5.90 -13.94 -8.20
N PRO A 97 6.25 -15.22 -7.94
CA PRO A 97 7.48 -15.55 -7.22
C PRO A 97 8.71 -14.90 -7.84
N PRO A 98 9.71 -14.46 -7.06
CA PRO A 98 9.89 -14.69 -5.61
C PRO A 98 9.19 -13.69 -4.68
N HIS A 99 8.23 -12.90 -5.14
CA HIS A 99 7.48 -11.91 -4.36
C HIS A 99 8.37 -10.85 -3.68
N GLU A 100 9.44 -10.42 -4.35
CA GLU A 100 10.47 -9.52 -3.77
C GLU A 100 10.47 -8.13 -4.39
N SER A 101 9.42 -7.76 -5.11
CA SER A 101 9.34 -6.48 -5.82
C SER A 101 7.91 -5.96 -5.98
N HIS A 102 7.79 -4.73 -6.47
CA HIS A 102 6.52 -4.14 -6.88
C HIS A 102 5.49 -3.94 -5.74
N TYR A 103 5.96 -3.62 -4.53
CA TYR A 103 5.10 -3.39 -3.37
C TYR A 103 4.37 -2.02 -3.35
N CYS A 104 4.65 -1.11 -4.29
CA CYS A 104 3.85 0.10 -4.42
C CYS A 104 2.52 -0.23 -5.11
N ILE A 105 1.47 -0.39 -4.32
CA ILE A 105 0.14 -0.84 -4.74
C ILE A 105 -0.84 0.29 -5.05
N THR A 106 -0.39 1.55 -5.00
CA THR A 106 -1.25 2.72 -5.31
C THR A 106 -1.12 3.12 -6.78
N SER A 107 0.07 3.52 -7.23
CA SER A 107 0.31 3.92 -8.62
C SER A 107 1.24 2.96 -9.37
N GLY A 108 2.12 2.28 -8.64
CA GLY A 108 3.17 1.45 -9.22
C GLY A 108 4.31 2.23 -9.90
N ILE A 109 4.19 3.55 -10.05
CA ILE A 109 5.17 4.40 -10.77
C ILE A 109 6.58 4.29 -10.19
N THR A 110 6.69 4.16 -8.86
CA THR A 110 7.97 4.06 -8.16
C THR A 110 8.58 2.66 -8.20
N ASN A 111 7.81 1.62 -8.54
CA ASN A 111 8.26 0.24 -8.49
C ASN A 111 9.50 -0.05 -9.35
N PRO A 112 9.60 0.40 -10.63
CA PRO A 112 10.79 0.16 -11.42
C PRO A 112 12.06 0.77 -10.80
N PHE A 113 11.93 1.97 -10.24
CA PHE A 113 13.04 2.64 -9.57
C PHE A 113 13.45 1.91 -8.29
N LEU A 114 12.50 1.60 -7.40
CA LEU A 114 12.77 0.89 -6.14
C LEU A 114 13.34 -0.52 -6.37
N THR A 115 12.87 -1.20 -7.41
CA THR A 115 13.42 -2.50 -7.82
C THR A 115 14.86 -2.36 -8.31
N ARG A 116 15.14 -1.35 -9.16
CA ARG A 116 16.48 -1.13 -9.72
C ARG A 116 17.54 -0.84 -8.67
N ILE A 117 17.20 -0.09 -7.61
CA ILE A 117 18.13 0.23 -6.51
C ILE A 117 18.20 -0.87 -5.44
N GLY A 118 17.46 -1.98 -5.60
CA GLY A 118 17.45 -3.08 -4.64
C GLY A 118 16.79 -2.72 -3.29
N PHE A 119 15.87 -1.76 -3.27
CA PHE A 119 15.24 -1.27 -2.05
C PHE A 119 14.55 -2.39 -1.25
N TRP A 120 13.74 -3.21 -1.92
CA TRP A 120 12.93 -4.23 -1.25
C TRP A 120 13.77 -5.31 -0.56
N PRO A 121 14.79 -5.92 -1.20
CA PRO A 121 15.68 -6.88 -0.53
C PRO A 121 16.41 -6.29 0.68
N VAL A 122 16.81 -5.02 0.61
CA VAL A 122 17.46 -4.33 1.75
C VAL A 122 16.47 -4.16 2.89
N LEU A 123 15.27 -3.64 2.60
CA LEU A 123 14.22 -3.45 3.60
C LEU A 123 13.83 -4.77 4.27
N MET A 124 13.60 -5.83 3.51
CA MET A 124 13.25 -7.14 4.06
C MET A 124 14.34 -7.71 4.97
N ARG A 125 15.62 -7.56 4.60
CA ARG A 125 16.73 -7.96 5.47
C ARG A 125 16.75 -7.17 6.77
N ALA A 126 16.54 -5.86 6.71
CA ALA A 126 16.47 -5.01 7.90
C ALA A 126 15.31 -5.43 8.81
N CYS A 127 14.11 -5.61 8.28
CA CYS A 127 12.94 -6.07 9.03
C CYS A 127 13.17 -7.45 9.70
N ARG A 128 13.76 -8.41 8.97
CA ARG A 128 14.10 -9.73 9.52
C ARG A 128 15.15 -9.63 10.64
N SER A 129 16.13 -8.73 10.51
CA SER A 129 17.13 -8.49 11.56
C SER A 129 16.50 -7.92 12.82
N ILE A 130 15.66 -6.88 12.68
CA ILE A 130 14.93 -6.27 13.80
C ILE A 130 14.03 -7.31 14.46
N GLY A 131 13.27 -8.08 13.69
CA GLY A 131 12.39 -9.14 14.21
C GLY A 131 13.15 -10.17 15.03
N ARG A 132 14.33 -10.61 14.61
CA ARG A 132 15.19 -11.52 15.37
C ARG A 132 15.66 -10.91 16.68
N HIS A 133 16.06 -9.64 16.70
CA HIS A 133 16.46 -8.95 17.92
C HIS A 133 15.29 -8.83 18.92
N LEU A 134 14.10 -8.50 18.44
CA LEU A 134 12.91 -8.36 19.29
C LEU A 134 12.40 -9.71 19.83
N ALA A 135 12.56 -10.79 19.06
CA ALA A 135 12.13 -12.13 19.47
C ALA A 135 13.06 -12.80 20.49
N GLY A 136 14.19 -12.20 20.84
CA GLY A 136 15.12 -12.71 21.84
C GLY A 136 15.72 -14.09 21.51
N SER A 137 15.73 -14.52 20.22
CA SER A 137 16.23 -15.81 19.82
C SER A 137 17.75 -15.86 19.92
N PRO A 138 18.34 -16.78 20.73
CA PRO A 138 19.78 -16.97 20.72
C PRO A 138 20.19 -17.44 19.33
N ALA A 139 21.33 -16.95 18.86
CA ALA A 139 21.95 -17.46 17.65
C ALA A 139 22.19 -18.95 17.83
N SER A 140 21.27 -19.77 17.31
CA SER A 140 21.49 -21.20 17.22
C SER A 140 22.65 -21.41 16.24
N ALA A 141 23.76 -21.89 16.76
CA ALA A 141 24.87 -22.38 16.01
C ALA A 141 24.32 -23.44 15.04
N GLU A 142 24.43 -23.17 13.75
CA GLU A 142 24.34 -24.22 12.74
C GLU A 142 25.69 -24.98 12.73
N PRO A 143 25.63 -26.33 12.68
CA PRO A 143 26.82 -27.15 12.53
C PRO A 143 27.46 -27.03 11.17
#